data_a73bc34a69b94efe82abb569d5abd417
#
_entry.id   a73bc34a69b94efe82abb569d5abd417
#
_cell.length_a   1.000
_cell.length_b   1.000
_cell.length_c   1.000
_cell.angle_alpha   90.00
_cell.angle_beta   90.00
_cell.angle_gamma   90.00
#
_symmetry.space_group_name_H-M   'P 1'
#
loop_
_entity.id
_entity.type
_entity.pdbx_description
1 polymer ?
#
loop_
_entity_poly.entity_id
_entity_poly.type
_entity_poly.pdbx_seq_one_letter_code
_entity_poly.pdbx_strand_id
1 'polypeptide(L)'
;ERMAVVIEASAEEEFKRYCAEENIEVTHVADVTDSRRMRMYNKGKLVVDLSREFIDSAGAKHYAQAEIGAVEERDPFRREVKGGTLREKMLANLADDNVLSQKGLIEMFDSTIGASTVLLPFGGRTQRSETQVSVQKLPTDGYTDTASIMAFGYNPFLASWSPYHGAAYAVVDAAAKVV
;
A
#
# COMPACT_ATOMS: atom_id res chain seq x y z
N GLU A 1 16.54 -10.95 -0.32
CA GLU A 1 15.49 -10.79 -1.34
C GLU A 1 15.83 -11.54 -2.60
N ARG A 2 14.83 -11.87 -3.40
CA ARG A 2 14.99 -12.55 -4.68
C ARG A 2 14.15 -11.86 -5.73
N MET A 3 14.69 -11.80 -6.95
CA MET A 3 13.98 -11.24 -8.09
C MET A 3 13.78 -12.33 -9.13
N ALA A 4 12.62 -12.34 -9.78
CA ALA A 4 12.37 -13.17 -10.96
C ALA A 4 12.29 -12.25 -12.17
N VAL A 5 12.99 -12.62 -13.23
CA VAL A 5 12.98 -11.91 -14.51
C VAL A 5 12.56 -12.87 -15.62
N VAL A 6 11.90 -12.34 -16.63
CA VAL A 6 11.55 -13.08 -17.84
C VAL A 6 12.41 -12.54 -18.97
N ILE A 7 13.13 -13.43 -19.63
CA ILE A 7 14.03 -13.09 -20.76
C ILE A 7 13.78 -14.04 -21.91
N GLU A 8 14.23 -13.70 -23.09
CA GLU A 8 14.25 -14.63 -24.23
C GLU A 8 15.28 -15.75 -23.99
N ALA A 9 14.94 -16.97 -24.40
CA ALA A 9 15.82 -18.14 -24.23
C ALA A 9 17.20 -17.93 -24.85
N SER A 10 17.29 -17.21 -25.99
CA SER A 10 18.54 -16.86 -26.64
C SER A 10 19.46 -15.95 -25.84
N ALA A 11 18.91 -15.18 -24.89
CA ALA A 11 19.65 -14.23 -24.04
C ALA A 11 20.08 -14.82 -22.69
N GLU A 12 19.72 -16.07 -22.40
CA GLU A 12 19.94 -16.66 -21.06
C GLU A 12 21.43 -16.70 -20.67
N GLU A 13 22.29 -17.18 -21.56
CA GLU A 13 23.71 -17.32 -21.28
C GLU A 13 24.42 -15.95 -21.14
N GLU A 14 24.01 -14.98 -21.95
CA GLU A 14 24.53 -13.62 -21.83
C GLU A 14 24.09 -12.96 -20.50
N PHE A 15 22.84 -13.15 -20.11
CA PHE A 15 22.32 -12.66 -18.86
C PHE A 15 23.04 -13.28 -17.66
N LYS A 16 23.26 -14.60 -17.67
CA LYS A 16 24.03 -15.30 -16.63
C LYS A 16 25.45 -14.75 -16.52
N ARG A 17 26.09 -14.45 -17.64
CA ARG A 17 27.44 -13.87 -17.67
C ARG A 17 27.46 -12.50 -16.99
N TYR A 18 26.56 -11.60 -17.33
CA TYR A 18 26.47 -10.28 -16.71
C TYR A 18 26.20 -10.37 -15.20
N CYS A 19 25.33 -11.26 -14.77
CA CYS A 19 25.09 -11.47 -13.36
C CYS A 19 26.32 -12.03 -12.62
N ALA A 20 27.06 -12.92 -13.25
CA ALA A 20 28.30 -13.46 -12.68
C ALA A 20 29.38 -12.38 -12.53
N GLU A 21 29.49 -11.43 -13.44
CA GLU A 21 30.39 -10.27 -13.36
C GLU A 21 30.07 -9.41 -12.13
N GLU A 22 28.80 -9.36 -11.70
CA GLU A 22 28.33 -8.65 -10.52
C GLU A 22 28.22 -9.53 -9.24
N ASN A 23 28.74 -10.76 -9.29
CA ASN A 23 28.64 -11.76 -8.22
C ASN A 23 27.18 -12.10 -7.81
N ILE A 24 26.26 -12.06 -8.76
CA ILE A 24 24.86 -12.41 -8.55
C ILE A 24 24.61 -13.85 -9.00
N GLU A 25 24.07 -14.67 -8.11
CA GLU A 25 23.62 -16.03 -8.45
C GLU A 25 22.35 -15.99 -9.29
N VAL A 26 22.34 -16.71 -10.40
CA VAL A 26 21.18 -16.84 -11.29
C VAL A 26 20.86 -18.30 -11.53
N THR A 27 19.60 -18.64 -11.39
CA THR A 27 19.09 -19.99 -11.65
C THR A 27 17.88 -19.93 -12.57
N HIS A 28 17.88 -20.72 -13.64
CA HIS A 28 16.72 -20.94 -14.47
C HIS A 28 15.68 -21.76 -13.68
N VAL A 29 14.50 -21.21 -13.46
CA VAL A 29 13.49 -21.81 -12.59
C VAL A 29 12.22 -22.23 -13.33
N ALA A 30 11.95 -21.68 -14.50
CA ALA A 30 10.73 -21.97 -15.25
C ALA A 30 10.83 -21.55 -16.72
N ASP A 31 10.07 -22.22 -17.58
CA ASP A 31 9.83 -21.87 -18.96
C ASP A 31 8.44 -21.27 -19.14
N VAL A 32 8.36 -20.20 -19.93
CA VAL A 32 7.08 -19.65 -20.36
C VAL A 32 6.54 -20.51 -21.52
N THR A 33 5.31 -20.99 -21.38
CA THR A 33 4.66 -21.84 -22.37
C THR A 33 3.33 -21.26 -22.83
N ASP A 34 2.85 -21.68 -23.98
CA ASP A 34 1.53 -21.33 -24.52
C ASP A 34 0.40 -22.27 -24.03
N SER A 35 0.73 -23.21 -23.15
CA SER A 35 -0.20 -24.24 -22.64
C SER A 35 -1.38 -23.68 -21.84
N ARG A 36 -1.34 -22.38 -21.49
CA ARG A 36 -2.31 -21.70 -20.62
C ARG A 36 -2.50 -22.39 -19.25
N ARG A 37 -1.42 -23.01 -18.75
CA ARG A 37 -1.39 -23.69 -17.46
C ARG A 37 -0.13 -23.34 -16.70
N MET A 38 -0.27 -23.14 -15.39
CA MET A 38 0.85 -23.08 -14.47
C MET A 38 1.10 -24.50 -13.92
N ARG A 39 2.29 -25.01 -14.15
CA ARG A 39 2.70 -26.33 -13.66
C ARG A 39 3.96 -26.19 -12.81
N MET A 40 3.97 -26.89 -11.69
CA MET A 40 5.14 -27.02 -10.84
C MET A 40 5.49 -28.50 -10.65
N TYR A 41 6.78 -28.76 -10.71
CA TYR A 41 7.33 -30.10 -10.53
C TYR A 41 8.26 -30.13 -9.33
N ASN A 42 8.17 -31.17 -8.53
CA ASN A 42 9.12 -31.43 -7.46
C ASN A 42 9.68 -32.83 -7.67
N LYS A 43 11.02 -32.90 -7.86
CA LYS A 43 11.74 -34.17 -8.16
C LYS A 43 11.06 -34.98 -9.28
N GLY A 44 10.67 -34.31 -10.37
CA GLY A 44 10.02 -34.90 -11.52
C GLY A 44 8.53 -35.23 -11.36
N LYS A 45 7.95 -35.05 -10.17
CA LYS A 45 6.52 -35.24 -9.91
C LYS A 45 5.77 -33.93 -10.07
N LEU A 46 4.69 -33.95 -10.85
CA LEU A 46 3.76 -32.83 -10.97
C LEU A 46 3.03 -32.61 -9.65
N VAL A 47 3.22 -31.44 -9.02
CA VAL A 47 2.63 -31.09 -7.73
C VAL A 47 1.61 -29.97 -7.84
N VAL A 48 1.68 -29.15 -8.89
CA VAL A 48 0.69 -28.11 -9.20
C VAL A 48 0.39 -28.17 -10.69
N ASP A 49 -0.89 -28.13 -11.04
CA ASP A 49 -1.39 -27.99 -12.41
C ASP A 49 -2.68 -27.19 -12.43
N LEU A 50 -2.55 -25.86 -12.61
CA LEU A 50 -3.65 -24.90 -12.57
C LEU A 50 -3.87 -24.28 -13.95
N SER A 51 -5.11 -24.13 -14.36
CA SER A 51 -5.43 -23.41 -15.59
C SER A 51 -5.25 -21.90 -15.40
N ARG A 52 -4.87 -21.20 -16.46
CA ARG A 52 -4.76 -19.74 -16.47
C ARG A 52 -6.11 -19.08 -16.13
N GLU A 53 -7.21 -19.64 -16.62
CA GLU A 53 -8.55 -19.14 -16.30
C GLU A 53 -8.86 -19.18 -14.81
N PHE A 54 -8.48 -20.27 -14.13
CA PHE A 54 -8.64 -20.36 -12.68
C PHE A 54 -7.81 -19.31 -11.94
N ILE A 55 -6.54 -19.12 -12.34
CA ILE A 55 -5.65 -18.12 -11.73
C ILE A 55 -6.18 -16.71 -11.95
N ASP A 56 -6.61 -16.38 -13.16
CA ASP A 56 -7.09 -15.04 -13.52
C ASP A 56 -8.44 -14.70 -12.85
N SER A 57 -9.24 -15.71 -12.52
CA SER A 57 -10.50 -15.52 -11.78
C SER A 57 -10.32 -15.44 -10.27
N ALA A 58 -9.09 -15.55 -9.76
CA ALA A 58 -8.79 -15.72 -8.34
C ALA A 58 -9.56 -16.89 -7.68
N GLY A 59 -9.94 -17.90 -8.47
CA GLY A 59 -10.66 -19.09 -8.03
C GLY A 59 -12.19 -18.97 -8.10
N ALA A 60 -12.88 -19.03 -6.98
CA ALA A 60 -14.33 -19.01 -6.91
C ALA A 60 -14.92 -17.61 -7.00
N LYS A 61 -16.10 -17.50 -7.61
CA LYS A 61 -16.89 -16.26 -7.53
C LYS A 61 -17.38 -16.09 -6.09
N HIS A 62 -17.15 -14.90 -5.56
CA HIS A 62 -17.64 -14.51 -4.25
C HIS A 62 -18.90 -13.66 -4.41
N TYR A 63 -19.94 -14.02 -3.67
CA TYR A 63 -21.18 -13.26 -3.61
C TYR A 63 -21.31 -12.75 -2.18
N ALA A 64 -21.57 -11.46 -2.03
CA ALA A 64 -21.87 -10.84 -0.75
C ALA A 64 -23.18 -10.07 -0.86
N GLN A 65 -24.00 -10.21 0.16
CA GLN A 65 -25.19 -9.38 0.33
C GLN A 65 -24.89 -8.39 1.45
N ALA A 66 -24.98 -7.10 1.16
CA ALA A 66 -24.82 -6.05 2.14
C ALA A 66 -26.20 -5.50 2.53
N GLU A 67 -26.46 -5.44 3.84
CA GLU A 67 -27.63 -4.78 4.39
C GLU A 67 -27.18 -3.44 4.97
N ILE A 68 -27.78 -2.34 4.50
CA ILE A 68 -27.50 -0.99 4.98
C ILE A 68 -28.60 -0.63 5.98
N GLY A 69 -28.26 -0.67 7.27
CA GLY A 69 -29.14 -0.26 8.33
C GLY A 69 -29.36 1.26 8.37
N ALA A 70 -30.38 1.68 9.11
CA ALA A 70 -30.59 3.10 9.39
C ALA A 70 -29.40 3.67 10.19
N VAL A 71 -29.04 4.92 9.90
CA VAL A 71 -28.01 5.64 10.66
C VAL A 71 -28.53 5.94 12.06
N GLU A 72 -27.69 5.69 13.07
CA GLU A 72 -28.02 6.02 14.47
C GLU A 72 -28.29 7.53 14.65
N GLU A 73 -29.33 7.87 15.37
CA GLU A 73 -29.66 9.25 15.75
C GLU A 73 -28.72 9.74 16.86
N ARG A 74 -27.46 10.00 16.50
CA ARG A 74 -26.46 10.61 17.39
C ARG A 74 -25.60 11.60 16.62
N ASP A 75 -25.04 12.57 17.31
CA ASP A 75 -24.03 13.45 16.73
C ASP A 75 -22.70 12.69 16.54
N PRO A 76 -22.28 12.41 15.29
CA PRO A 76 -21.06 11.65 15.01
C PRO A 76 -19.77 12.39 15.41
N PHE A 77 -19.84 13.71 15.59
CA PHE A 77 -18.70 14.54 16.00
C PHE A 77 -18.55 14.65 17.52
N ARG A 78 -19.55 14.21 18.26
CA ARG A 78 -19.52 14.21 19.73
C ARG A 78 -18.93 12.90 20.24
N ARG A 79 -17.67 12.95 20.65
CA ARG A 79 -16.97 11.81 21.23
C ARG A 79 -16.76 12.00 22.72
N GLU A 80 -17.08 10.98 23.50
CA GLU A 80 -16.72 10.93 24.90
C GLU A 80 -15.26 10.50 25.07
N VAL A 81 -14.47 11.35 25.72
CA VAL A 81 -13.08 11.05 26.07
C VAL A 81 -13.01 10.70 27.56
N LYS A 82 -12.37 9.56 27.85
CA LYS A 82 -12.22 9.07 29.23
C LYS A 82 -11.38 10.04 30.08
N GLY A 83 -11.79 10.28 31.33
CA GLY A 83 -11.08 11.09 32.31
C GLY A 83 -11.98 12.08 33.05
N GLY A 84 -11.65 12.37 34.30
CA GLY A 84 -12.37 13.34 35.12
C GLY A 84 -11.85 14.77 34.96
N THR A 85 -10.56 14.94 34.72
CA THR A 85 -9.88 16.22 34.52
C THR A 85 -9.53 16.48 33.06
N LEU A 86 -9.32 17.73 32.68
CA LEU A 86 -8.88 18.09 31.33
C LEU A 86 -7.58 17.38 30.97
N ARG A 87 -6.61 17.33 31.90
CA ARG A 87 -5.34 16.63 31.68
C ARG A 87 -5.54 15.15 31.37
N GLU A 88 -6.37 14.47 32.15
CA GLU A 88 -6.67 13.04 31.92
C GLU A 88 -7.34 12.81 30.55
N LYS A 89 -8.29 13.67 30.20
CA LYS A 89 -8.93 13.61 28.87
C LYS A 89 -7.95 13.83 27.75
N MET A 90 -7.03 14.80 27.86
CA MET A 90 -5.99 15.03 26.85
C MET A 90 -5.05 13.83 26.73
N LEU A 91 -4.59 13.25 27.83
CA LEU A 91 -3.73 12.07 27.81
C LEU A 91 -4.44 10.85 27.23
N ALA A 92 -5.70 10.63 27.59
CA ALA A 92 -6.51 9.55 27.04
C ALA A 92 -6.74 9.70 25.52
N ASN A 93 -6.96 10.93 25.05
CA ASN A 93 -7.08 11.19 23.62
C ASN A 93 -5.78 10.96 22.87
N LEU A 94 -4.63 11.39 23.42
CA LEU A 94 -3.31 11.17 22.81
C LEU A 94 -2.87 9.71 22.82
N ALA A 95 -3.43 8.89 23.70
CA ALA A 95 -3.16 7.46 23.77
C ALA A 95 -4.10 6.62 22.89
N ASP A 96 -5.04 7.23 22.20
CA ASP A 96 -5.93 6.52 21.27
C ASP A 96 -5.18 6.14 19.99
N ASP A 97 -5.36 4.91 19.54
CA ASP A 97 -4.67 4.34 18.37
C ASP A 97 -4.89 5.14 17.08
N ASN A 98 -6.01 5.87 16.98
CA ASN A 98 -6.30 6.74 15.83
C ASN A 98 -5.74 8.17 15.98
N VAL A 99 -5.11 8.49 17.09
CA VAL A 99 -4.59 9.85 17.41
C VAL A 99 -3.09 9.82 17.68
N LEU A 100 -2.56 8.74 18.27
CA LEU A 100 -1.14 8.63 18.60
C LEU A 100 -0.26 8.71 17.35
N SER A 101 0.95 9.23 17.50
CA SER A 101 1.90 9.34 16.39
C SER A 101 2.31 7.97 15.88
N GLN A 102 2.25 7.78 14.55
CA GLN A 102 2.70 6.59 13.84
C GLN A 102 4.18 6.67 13.42
N LYS A 103 4.92 7.68 13.91
CA LYS A 103 6.28 7.97 13.48
C LYS A 103 7.21 6.76 13.56
N GLY A 104 7.16 6.01 14.65
CA GLY A 104 8.01 4.84 14.84
C GLY A 104 7.79 3.74 13.79
N LEU A 105 6.54 3.52 13.36
CA LEU A 105 6.22 2.57 12.29
C LEU A 105 6.65 3.09 10.92
N ILE A 106 6.42 4.37 10.65
CA ILE A 106 6.75 5.00 9.36
C ILE A 106 8.25 5.03 9.13
N GLU A 107 9.04 5.33 10.18
CA GLU A 107 10.50 5.36 10.10
C GLU A 107 11.17 3.98 9.94
N MET A 108 10.41 2.88 10.08
CA MET A 108 10.89 1.53 9.76
C MET A 108 10.95 1.24 8.26
N PHE A 109 10.34 2.07 7.42
CA PHE A 109 10.26 1.89 5.98
C PHE A 109 11.09 2.91 5.22
N ASP A 110 11.56 2.51 4.04
CA ASP A 110 12.33 3.38 3.15
C ASP A 110 11.42 4.44 2.53
N SER A 111 11.71 5.71 2.81
CA SER A 111 10.93 6.85 2.31
C SER A 111 11.51 7.47 1.04
N THR A 112 12.74 7.10 0.65
CA THR A 112 13.52 7.74 -0.42
C THR A 112 13.90 6.80 -1.55
N ILE A 113 13.36 5.60 -1.57
CA ILE A 113 13.62 4.61 -2.62
C ILE A 113 13.30 5.19 -4.00
N GLY A 114 14.22 5.00 -4.95
CA GLY A 114 14.10 5.50 -6.31
C GLY A 114 14.41 7.00 -6.47
N ALA A 115 14.80 7.71 -5.39
CA ALA A 115 15.19 9.13 -5.39
C ALA A 115 14.13 10.09 -5.98
N SER A 116 12.87 9.69 -6.04
CA SER A 116 11.76 10.48 -6.59
C SER A 116 10.94 11.21 -5.52
N THR A 117 11.18 10.96 -4.24
CA THR A 117 10.43 11.53 -3.13
C THR A 117 10.67 13.03 -3.01
N VAL A 118 9.62 13.84 -3.13
CA VAL A 118 9.67 15.30 -2.95
C VAL A 118 9.40 15.68 -1.49
N LEU A 119 8.41 15.04 -0.86
CA LEU A 119 8.08 15.25 0.55
C LEU A 119 8.31 13.98 1.35
N LEU A 120 9.10 14.11 2.42
CA LEU A 120 9.25 13.03 3.40
C LEU A 120 8.00 12.93 4.28
N PRO A 121 7.75 11.77 4.92
CA PRO A 121 6.58 11.56 5.78
C PRO A 121 6.47 12.53 6.95
N PHE A 122 7.61 13.06 7.41
CA PHE A 122 7.66 14.09 8.45
C PHE A 122 8.51 15.28 7.99
N GLY A 123 7.96 16.46 8.22
CA GLY A 123 8.59 17.74 7.83
C GLY A 123 8.69 18.72 9.00
N GLY A 124 8.90 19.98 8.65
CA GLY A 124 9.15 21.06 9.59
C GLY A 124 10.58 21.05 10.15
N ARG A 125 10.93 22.10 10.88
CA ARG A 125 12.29 22.29 11.43
C ARG A 125 12.75 21.13 12.34
N THR A 126 11.84 20.49 13.05
CA THR A 126 12.13 19.38 13.96
C THR A 126 11.74 18.01 13.39
N GLN A 127 11.28 17.96 12.15
CA GLN A 127 10.78 16.75 11.48
C GLN A 127 9.75 15.97 12.33
N ARG A 128 8.79 16.69 12.88
CA ARG A 128 7.71 16.14 13.70
C ARG A 128 6.31 16.42 13.15
N SER A 129 6.21 17.25 12.12
CA SER A 129 4.94 17.55 11.46
C SER A 129 4.70 16.50 10.37
N GLU A 130 3.59 15.78 10.49
CA GLU A 130 3.20 14.77 9.50
C GLU A 130 2.89 15.42 8.16
N THR A 131 3.41 14.83 7.10
CA THR A 131 3.08 15.18 5.73
C THR A 131 1.86 14.36 5.32
N GLN A 132 0.77 15.03 5.00
CA GLN A 132 -0.51 14.37 4.73
C GLN A 132 -0.72 14.04 3.25
N VAL A 133 0.27 14.23 2.42
CA VAL A 133 0.26 13.93 0.99
C VAL A 133 1.54 13.19 0.61
N SER A 134 1.45 12.36 -0.42
CA SER A 134 2.63 11.81 -1.09
C SER A 134 2.89 12.60 -2.36
N VAL A 135 4.09 13.15 -2.49
CA VAL A 135 4.54 13.85 -3.68
C VAL A 135 5.78 13.16 -4.23
N GLN A 136 5.65 12.62 -5.43
CA GLN A 136 6.69 11.84 -6.09
C GLN A 136 6.95 12.40 -7.49
N LYS A 137 8.22 12.61 -7.85
CA LYS A 137 8.59 12.94 -9.22
C LYS A 137 8.21 11.80 -10.16
N LEU A 138 7.76 12.14 -11.37
CA LEU A 138 7.47 11.14 -12.38
C LEU A 138 8.77 10.46 -12.84
N PRO A 139 8.76 9.12 -13.01
CA PRO A 139 9.91 8.41 -13.54
C PRO A 139 10.07 8.74 -15.02
N THR A 140 11.22 9.33 -15.37
CA THR A 140 11.60 9.70 -16.73
C THR A 140 13.08 9.44 -16.94
N ASP A 141 13.50 9.32 -18.20
CA ASP A 141 14.91 9.33 -18.54
C ASP A 141 15.48 10.75 -18.29
N GLY A 142 16.33 10.88 -17.27
CA GLY A 142 16.91 12.13 -16.83
C GLY A 142 16.10 12.85 -15.73
N TYR A 143 16.21 14.17 -15.68
CA TYR A 143 15.60 14.99 -14.63
C TYR A 143 14.22 15.51 -15.04
N THR A 144 13.30 15.59 -14.08
CA THR A 144 12.00 16.22 -14.25
C THR A 144 11.60 17.03 -13.01
N ASP A 145 10.88 18.13 -13.22
CA ASP A 145 10.20 18.87 -12.16
C ASP A 145 8.71 18.53 -12.03
N THR A 146 8.22 17.66 -12.91
CA THR A 146 6.83 17.16 -12.85
C THR A 146 6.71 16.10 -11.78
N ALA A 147 5.71 16.25 -10.92
CA ALA A 147 5.42 15.30 -9.84
C ALA A 147 3.94 14.92 -9.81
N SER A 148 3.67 13.75 -9.29
CA SER A 148 2.32 13.33 -8.90
C SER A 148 2.08 13.68 -7.44
N ILE A 149 0.85 14.09 -7.12
CA ILE A 149 0.39 14.34 -5.75
C ILE A 149 -0.72 13.36 -5.46
N MET A 150 -0.63 12.70 -4.31
CA MET A 150 -1.60 11.71 -3.88
C MET A 150 -1.96 11.93 -2.40
N ALA A 151 -3.24 11.92 -2.09
CA ALA A 151 -3.71 11.96 -0.71
C ALA A 151 -4.84 10.96 -0.49
N PHE A 152 -5.10 10.65 0.76
CA PHE A 152 -6.26 9.88 1.16
C PHE A 152 -7.01 10.60 2.28
N GLY A 153 -8.29 10.28 2.42
CA GLY A 153 -9.11 10.68 3.56
C GLY A 153 -9.75 9.47 4.20
N TYR A 154 -9.80 9.45 5.51
CA TYR A 154 -10.50 8.40 6.25
C TYR A 154 -10.77 8.83 7.69
N ASN A 155 -12.00 8.65 8.12
CA ASN A 155 -12.37 8.82 9.52
C ASN A 155 -13.15 7.57 9.98
N PRO A 156 -12.54 6.71 10.83
CA PRO A 156 -13.15 5.45 11.24
C PRO A 156 -14.45 5.66 12.05
N PHE A 157 -14.58 6.74 12.79
CA PHE A 157 -15.76 7.04 13.58
C PHE A 157 -16.95 7.45 12.71
N LEU A 158 -16.71 8.26 11.68
CA LEU A 158 -17.72 8.62 10.69
C LEU A 158 -18.11 7.42 9.82
N ALA A 159 -17.14 6.62 9.40
CA ALA A 159 -17.38 5.44 8.59
C ALA A 159 -18.19 4.36 9.35
N SER A 160 -17.93 4.20 10.65
CA SER A 160 -18.69 3.27 11.51
C SER A 160 -20.10 3.77 11.81
N TRP A 161 -20.30 5.10 11.90
CA TRP A 161 -21.61 5.70 12.07
C TRP A 161 -22.46 5.62 10.82
N SER A 162 -21.89 5.97 9.68
CA SER A 162 -22.53 5.92 8.37
C SER A 162 -21.51 5.73 7.27
N PRO A 163 -21.49 4.58 6.57
CA PRO A 163 -20.59 4.36 5.44
C PRO A 163 -20.71 5.41 4.34
N TYR A 164 -21.94 5.89 4.06
CA TYR A 164 -22.17 6.95 3.09
C TYR A 164 -21.49 8.26 3.48
N HIS A 165 -21.75 8.76 4.70
CA HIS A 165 -21.14 9.99 5.17
C HIS A 165 -19.63 9.84 5.39
N GLY A 166 -19.18 8.69 5.87
CA GLY A 166 -17.77 8.37 5.98
C GLY A 166 -17.03 8.47 4.64
N ALA A 167 -17.62 7.94 3.58
CA ALA A 167 -17.06 8.06 2.23
C ALA A 167 -17.07 9.50 1.71
N ALA A 168 -18.17 10.24 1.91
CA ALA A 168 -18.27 11.64 1.48
C ALA A 168 -17.22 12.51 2.18
N TYR A 169 -17.07 12.39 3.49
CA TYR A 169 -16.06 13.12 4.27
C TYR A 169 -14.65 12.69 3.90
N ALA A 170 -14.41 11.41 3.57
CA ALA A 170 -13.11 10.93 3.12
C ALA A 170 -12.67 11.62 1.81
N VAL A 171 -13.60 11.81 0.87
CA VAL A 171 -13.31 12.54 -0.38
C VAL A 171 -13.01 14.01 -0.12
N VAL A 172 -13.77 14.66 0.76
CA VAL A 172 -13.54 16.07 1.13
C VAL A 172 -12.17 16.23 1.83
N ASP A 173 -11.84 15.34 2.75
CA ASP A 173 -10.55 15.34 3.45
C ASP A 173 -9.37 15.13 2.48
N ALA A 174 -9.48 14.13 1.59
CA ALA A 174 -8.46 13.89 0.56
C ALA A 174 -8.28 15.10 -0.37
N ALA A 175 -9.37 15.70 -0.83
CA ALA A 175 -9.32 16.89 -1.69
C ALA A 175 -8.67 18.08 -0.97
N ALA A 176 -9.02 18.33 0.28
CA ALA A 176 -8.43 19.40 1.09
C ALA A 176 -6.93 19.25 1.35
N LYS A 177 -6.42 18.02 1.34
CA LYS A 177 -4.98 17.75 1.49
C LYS A 177 -4.17 17.98 0.21
N VAL A 178 -4.81 17.93 -0.95
CA VAL A 178 -4.15 18.07 -2.27
C VAL A 178 -4.16 19.54 -2.75
N VAL A 179 -5.10 20.34 -2.26
CA VAL A 179 -5.25 21.77 -2.60
C VAL A 179 -4.40 22.62 -1.68
#